data_585980a47099eebc26bbfc87068ff2c0
#
_entry.id   585980a47099eebc26bbfc87068ff2c0
#
_cell.length_a   1.000
_cell.length_b   1.000
_cell.length_c   1.000
_cell.angle_alpha   90.00
_cell.angle_beta   90.00
_cell.angle_gamma   90.00
#
_symmetry.space_group_name_H-M   'P 1'
#
loop_
_entity.id
_entity.type
_entity.pdbx_description
1 polymer ?
#
loop_
_entity_poly.entity_id
_entity_poly.type
_entity_poly.pdbx_seq_one_letter_code
_entity_poly.pdbx_strand_id
1 'polypeptide(L)'
;MLSPVDYQEFSWQYINQIVEALAEDTKVIVFGKGCWFALGEMAKSKASALGVDWTCSPRNARYLTGGNITLQGNFDPSRLLSPIPTIKKMVHGMIDEFGKDNYIVNLGHGILPNIPVDHAKAFVEAVKEYGQ
;
A
#
# COMPACT_ATOMS: atom_id res chain seq x y z
N MET A 1 5.62 -18.11 -7.28
CA MET A 1 4.81 -17.53 -6.18
C MET A 1 4.78 -18.55 -5.07
N LEU A 2 5.08 -18.14 -3.83
CA LEU A 2 5.02 -19.04 -2.67
C LEU A 2 3.58 -19.27 -2.23
N SER A 3 3.28 -20.45 -1.69
CA SER A 3 2.04 -20.66 -0.95
C SER A 3 2.05 -19.82 0.35
N PRO A 4 0.90 -19.57 0.99
CA PRO A 4 0.88 -18.88 2.29
C PRO A 4 1.76 -19.55 3.35
N VAL A 5 1.82 -20.88 3.36
CA VAL A 5 2.66 -21.67 4.28
C VAL A 5 4.15 -21.46 3.98
N ASP A 6 4.54 -21.62 2.71
CA ASP A 6 5.92 -21.39 2.29
C ASP A 6 6.37 -19.95 2.49
N TYR A 7 5.45 -18.98 2.27
CA TYR A 7 5.74 -17.58 2.54
C TYR A 7 6.05 -17.34 4.03
N GLN A 8 5.28 -17.94 4.91
CA GLN A 8 5.53 -17.87 6.36
C GLN A 8 6.90 -18.44 6.72
N GLU A 9 7.22 -19.62 6.18
CA GLU A 9 8.45 -20.36 6.50
C GLU A 9 9.70 -19.74 5.86
N PHE A 10 9.64 -19.37 4.57
CA PHE A 10 10.82 -18.96 3.80
C PHE A 10 10.99 -17.45 3.63
N SER A 11 10.01 -16.64 4.07
CA SER A 11 10.07 -15.21 3.91
C SER A 11 9.66 -14.44 5.17
N TRP A 12 8.41 -14.57 5.61
CA TRP A 12 7.86 -13.71 6.64
C TRP A 12 8.60 -13.80 7.97
N GLN A 13 8.97 -14.96 8.43
CA GLN A 13 9.70 -15.10 9.70
C GLN A 13 11.01 -14.29 9.74
N TYR A 14 11.72 -14.19 8.62
CA TYR A 14 12.96 -13.41 8.54
C TYR A 14 12.69 -11.91 8.42
N ILE A 15 11.67 -11.52 7.65
CA ILE A 15 11.22 -10.13 7.57
C ILE A 15 10.81 -9.66 8.96
N ASN A 16 10.04 -10.46 9.69
CA ASN A 16 9.60 -10.11 11.04
C ASN A 16 10.74 -9.93 12.02
N GLN A 17 11.80 -10.75 11.95
CA GLN A 17 13.01 -10.56 12.75
C GLN A 17 13.66 -9.19 12.50
N ILE A 18 13.71 -8.74 11.24
CA ILE A 18 14.24 -7.43 10.89
C ILE A 18 13.31 -6.32 11.43
N VAL A 19 12.00 -6.49 11.29
CA VAL A 19 11.02 -5.55 11.84
C VAL A 19 11.16 -5.40 13.35
N GLU A 20 11.25 -6.51 14.08
CA GLU A 20 11.44 -6.51 15.53
C GLU A 20 12.73 -5.79 15.95
N ALA A 21 13.83 -6.00 15.22
CA ALA A 21 15.11 -5.37 15.51
C ALA A 21 15.14 -3.86 15.25
N LEU A 22 14.37 -3.38 14.26
CA LEU A 22 14.40 -1.97 13.85
C LEU A 22 13.30 -1.11 14.50
N ALA A 23 12.21 -1.72 14.95
CA ALA A 23 11.00 -1.00 15.34
C ALA A 23 11.17 -0.10 16.58
N GLU A 24 12.19 -0.32 17.42
CA GLU A 24 12.50 0.51 18.55
C GLU A 24 13.16 1.84 18.14
N ASP A 25 13.97 1.80 17.08
CA ASP A 25 14.78 2.93 16.64
C ASP A 25 14.14 3.71 15.47
N THR A 26 13.29 3.07 14.68
CA THR A 26 12.74 3.70 13.48
C THR A 26 11.35 3.19 13.11
N LYS A 27 10.65 3.94 12.25
CA LYS A 27 9.39 3.50 11.65
C LYS A 27 9.66 2.54 10.49
N VAL A 28 9.01 1.38 10.53
CA VAL A 28 9.19 0.34 9.53
C VAL A 28 7.91 0.17 8.72
N ILE A 29 8.02 0.25 7.40
CA ILE A 29 6.95 -0.07 6.47
C ILE A 29 7.31 -1.38 5.77
N VAL A 30 6.43 -2.38 5.88
CA VAL A 30 6.61 -3.67 5.21
C VAL A 30 5.76 -3.70 3.95
N PHE A 31 6.37 -4.10 2.83
CA PHE A 31 5.68 -4.29 1.56
C PHE A 31 6.05 -5.62 0.91
N GLY A 32 5.06 -6.35 0.46
CA GLY A 32 5.23 -7.55 -0.36
C GLY A 32 4.23 -7.55 -1.50
N LYS A 33 4.70 -7.48 -2.75
CA LYS A 33 3.82 -7.52 -3.91
C LYS A 33 3.09 -8.86 -4.00
N GLY A 34 1.76 -8.83 -4.10
CA GLY A 34 0.92 -10.02 -4.17
C GLY A 34 0.78 -10.79 -2.84
N CYS A 35 1.32 -10.25 -1.74
CA CYS A 35 1.31 -10.90 -0.43
C CYS A 35 0.12 -10.49 0.46
N TRP A 36 -1.00 -10.06 -0.15
CA TRP A 36 -2.19 -9.62 0.58
C TRP A 36 -2.73 -10.68 1.55
N PHE A 37 -2.55 -11.97 1.25
CA PHE A 37 -2.95 -13.08 2.13
C PHE A 37 -2.21 -13.08 3.47
N ALA A 38 -1.04 -12.44 3.56
CA ALA A 38 -0.23 -12.35 4.77
C ALA A 38 -0.49 -11.06 5.59
N LEU A 39 -1.32 -10.12 5.10
CA LEU A 39 -1.56 -8.84 5.76
C LEU A 39 -2.03 -8.99 7.22
N GLY A 40 -2.84 -9.99 7.50
CA GLY A 40 -3.31 -10.27 8.87
C GLY A 40 -2.19 -10.65 9.83
N GLU A 41 -1.21 -11.44 9.37
CA GLU A 41 -0.03 -11.78 10.17
C GLU A 41 0.94 -10.59 10.28
N MET A 42 1.18 -9.89 9.17
CA MET A 42 2.02 -8.69 9.15
C MET A 42 1.50 -7.62 10.11
N ALA A 43 0.17 -7.47 10.23
CA ALA A 43 -0.44 -6.49 11.12
C ALA A 43 -0.26 -6.78 12.61
N LYS A 44 0.13 -8.01 12.98
CA LYS A 44 0.45 -8.39 14.37
C LYS A 44 1.89 -8.06 14.76
N SER A 45 2.74 -7.74 13.78
CA SER A 45 4.14 -7.37 14.02
C SER A 45 4.28 -5.94 14.55
N LYS A 46 5.50 -5.53 14.87
CA LYS A 46 5.83 -4.14 15.23
C LYS A 46 5.98 -3.20 14.03
N ALA A 47 5.57 -3.61 12.83
CA ALA A 47 5.57 -2.72 11.67
C ALA A 47 4.70 -1.48 11.93
N SER A 48 5.18 -0.32 11.55
CA SER A 48 4.45 0.95 11.68
C SER A 48 3.38 1.12 10.61
N ALA A 49 3.61 0.54 9.44
CA ALA A 49 2.67 0.53 8.33
C ALA A 49 2.88 -0.67 7.41
N LEU A 50 1.86 -1.03 6.64
CA LEU A 50 1.93 -2.06 5.61
C LEU A 50 1.64 -1.48 4.24
N GLY A 51 2.50 -1.78 3.27
CA GLY A 51 2.26 -1.49 1.87
C GLY A 51 1.29 -2.50 1.26
N VAL A 52 0.34 -2.01 0.48
CA VAL A 52 -0.68 -2.81 -0.21
C VAL A 52 -0.58 -2.53 -1.71
N ASP A 53 -0.57 -3.57 -2.53
CA ASP A 53 -0.68 -3.41 -3.97
C ASP A 53 -2.15 -3.47 -4.44
N TRP A 54 -2.37 -3.18 -5.73
CA TRP A 54 -3.72 -3.09 -6.33
C TRP A 54 -4.44 -4.44 -6.51
N THR A 55 -3.78 -5.56 -6.20
CA THR A 55 -4.42 -6.89 -6.27
C THR A 55 -5.32 -7.18 -5.07
N CYS A 56 -5.22 -6.35 -4.03
CA CYS A 56 -6.09 -6.36 -2.87
C CYS A 56 -6.93 -5.07 -2.83
N SER A 57 -8.25 -5.21 -2.65
CA SER A 57 -9.09 -4.01 -2.48
C SER A 57 -8.83 -3.32 -1.14
N PRO A 58 -9.00 -1.99 -1.06
CA PRO A 58 -8.84 -1.24 0.19
C PRO A 58 -9.66 -1.80 1.34
N ARG A 59 -10.92 -2.13 1.08
CA ARG A 59 -11.83 -2.72 2.08
C ARG A 59 -11.32 -4.06 2.60
N ASN A 60 -10.83 -4.92 1.70
CA ASN A 60 -10.29 -6.22 2.10
C ASN A 60 -9.00 -6.06 2.91
N ALA A 61 -8.11 -5.14 2.52
CA ALA A 61 -6.90 -4.84 3.27
C ALA A 61 -7.23 -4.35 4.70
N ARG A 62 -8.20 -3.45 4.85
CA ARG A 62 -8.69 -3.00 6.16
C ARG A 62 -9.26 -4.15 6.99
N TYR A 63 -10.06 -5.00 6.38
CA TYR A 63 -10.65 -6.17 7.05
C TYR A 63 -9.56 -7.13 7.56
N LEU A 64 -8.61 -7.50 6.70
CA LEU A 64 -7.53 -8.43 7.04
C LEU A 64 -6.60 -7.91 8.16
N THR A 65 -6.39 -6.59 8.22
CA THR A 65 -5.51 -5.97 9.21
C THR A 65 -6.22 -5.52 10.49
N GLY A 66 -7.53 -5.73 10.60
CA GLY A 66 -8.33 -5.26 11.74
C GLY A 66 -8.49 -3.75 11.82
N GLY A 67 -8.10 -3.00 10.79
CA GLY A 67 -8.31 -1.56 10.66
C GLY A 67 -7.39 -0.64 11.46
N ASN A 68 -6.53 -1.16 12.32
CA ASN A 68 -5.75 -0.35 13.28
C ASN A 68 -4.37 0.05 12.78
N ILE A 69 -3.77 -0.70 11.85
CA ILE A 69 -2.46 -0.39 11.31
C ILE A 69 -2.58 0.60 10.14
N THR A 70 -1.56 1.45 9.99
CA THR A 70 -1.47 2.34 8.83
C THR A 70 -1.25 1.51 7.55
N LEU A 71 -2.05 1.77 6.52
CA LEU A 71 -1.89 1.17 5.20
C LEU A 71 -1.34 2.19 4.20
N GLN A 72 -0.43 1.72 3.34
CA GLN A 72 0.17 2.53 2.27
C GLN A 72 -0.12 1.90 0.92
N GLY A 73 -0.58 2.66 -0.03
CA GLY A 73 -0.81 2.19 -1.41
C GLY A 73 -2.13 2.77 -1.91
N ASN A 74 -2.83 2.09 -2.78
CA ASN A 74 -2.52 0.90 -3.57
C ASN A 74 -2.84 1.17 -5.06
N PHE A 75 -2.63 2.43 -5.48
CA PHE A 75 -2.97 2.82 -6.85
C PHE A 75 -2.20 1.98 -7.86
N ASP A 76 -2.89 1.39 -8.82
CA ASP A 76 -2.26 0.65 -9.92
C ASP A 76 -1.41 1.60 -10.77
N PRO A 77 -0.08 1.42 -10.84
CA PRO A 77 0.79 2.29 -11.62
C PRO A 77 0.41 2.40 -13.09
N SER A 78 -0.17 1.35 -13.69
CA SER A 78 -0.60 1.36 -15.09
C SER A 78 -1.74 2.36 -15.35
N ARG A 79 -2.54 2.66 -14.34
CA ARG A 79 -3.64 3.64 -14.44
C ARG A 79 -3.16 5.08 -14.58
N LEU A 80 -1.88 5.36 -14.30
CA LEU A 80 -1.27 6.64 -14.62
C LEU A 80 -1.14 6.90 -16.13
N LEU A 81 -1.39 5.90 -16.98
CA LEU A 81 -1.51 6.10 -18.44
C LEU A 81 -2.90 6.65 -18.86
N SER A 82 -3.85 6.74 -17.94
CA SER A 82 -5.16 7.30 -18.20
C SER A 82 -5.12 8.83 -18.36
N PRO A 83 -6.15 9.47 -18.98
CA PRO A 83 -6.28 10.92 -18.98
C PRO A 83 -6.26 11.52 -17.57
N ILE A 84 -5.66 12.69 -17.40
CA ILE A 84 -5.49 13.37 -16.10
C ILE A 84 -6.81 13.47 -15.29
N PRO A 85 -7.96 13.88 -15.87
CA PRO A 85 -9.22 13.92 -15.10
C PRO A 85 -9.64 12.54 -14.55
N THR A 86 -9.34 11.48 -15.29
CA THR A 86 -9.61 10.10 -14.86
C THR A 86 -8.68 9.69 -13.71
N ILE A 87 -7.39 10.06 -13.78
CA ILE A 87 -6.43 9.83 -12.69
C ILE A 87 -6.93 10.48 -11.41
N LYS A 88 -7.29 11.76 -11.45
CA LYS A 88 -7.80 12.50 -10.29
C LYS A 88 -9.03 11.84 -9.67
N LYS A 89 -10.01 11.46 -10.50
CA LYS A 89 -11.20 10.74 -10.04
C LYS A 89 -10.85 9.40 -9.36
N MET A 90 -9.94 8.63 -9.95
CA MET A 90 -9.54 7.34 -9.37
C MET A 90 -8.77 7.49 -8.05
N VAL A 91 -7.93 8.52 -7.93
CA VAL A 91 -7.22 8.83 -6.67
C VAL A 91 -8.21 9.17 -5.56
N HIS A 92 -9.18 10.03 -5.84
CA HIS A 92 -10.23 10.39 -4.86
C HIS A 92 -11.02 9.15 -4.43
N GLY A 93 -11.46 8.31 -5.39
CA GLY A 93 -12.18 7.07 -5.07
C GLY A 93 -11.36 6.09 -4.22
N MET A 94 -10.05 5.99 -4.47
CA MET A 94 -9.16 5.16 -3.64
C MET A 94 -9.06 5.71 -2.21
N ILE A 95 -8.94 7.03 -2.04
CA ILE A 95 -8.91 7.66 -0.72
C ILE A 95 -10.23 7.45 0.01
N ASP A 96 -11.37 7.57 -0.69
CA ASP A 96 -12.70 7.30 -0.12
C ASP A 96 -12.82 5.86 0.41
N GLU A 97 -12.26 4.89 -0.31
CA GLU A 97 -12.31 3.48 0.08
C GLU A 97 -11.39 3.13 1.26
N PHE A 98 -10.18 3.71 1.33
CA PHE A 98 -9.26 3.52 2.47
C PHE A 98 -9.69 4.30 3.71
N GLY A 99 -10.35 5.45 3.53
CA GLY A 99 -10.54 6.44 4.58
C GLY A 99 -9.30 7.31 4.78
N LYS A 100 -9.45 8.42 5.50
CA LYS A 100 -8.36 9.38 5.76
C LYS A 100 -7.44 8.97 6.90
N ASP A 101 -7.95 8.17 7.83
CA ASP A 101 -7.22 7.79 9.03
C ASP A 101 -6.31 6.59 8.77
N ASN A 102 -5.11 6.63 9.32
CA ASN A 102 -4.12 5.56 9.19
C ASN A 102 -3.90 5.16 7.72
N TYR A 103 -3.74 6.17 6.83
CA TYR A 103 -3.54 5.93 5.42
C TYR A 103 -2.45 6.84 4.83
N ILE A 104 -1.55 6.22 4.07
CA ILE A 104 -0.51 6.89 3.28
C ILE A 104 -0.84 6.65 1.80
N VAL A 105 -1.23 7.71 1.10
CA VAL A 105 -1.53 7.62 -0.34
C VAL A 105 -0.26 7.35 -1.12
N ASN A 106 -0.26 6.27 -1.87
CA ASN A 106 0.88 5.88 -2.72
C ASN A 106 0.39 5.01 -3.88
N LEU A 107 1.30 4.78 -4.84
CA LEU A 107 1.15 3.70 -5.80
C LEU A 107 1.28 2.35 -5.09
N GLY A 108 0.67 1.31 -5.65
CA GLY A 108 0.80 -0.06 -5.15
C GLY A 108 2.09 -0.75 -5.57
N HIS A 109 2.96 -0.08 -6.32
CA HIS A 109 4.29 -0.51 -6.72
C HIS A 109 5.07 0.67 -7.33
N GLY A 110 6.33 0.44 -7.72
CA GLY A 110 7.13 1.45 -8.41
C GLY A 110 6.46 1.97 -9.69
N ILE A 111 6.70 3.23 -10.00
CA ILE A 111 6.20 3.87 -11.22
C ILE A 111 6.83 3.23 -12.47
N LEU A 112 6.06 3.09 -13.53
CA LEU A 112 6.56 2.55 -14.79
C LEU A 112 7.36 3.61 -15.56
N PRO A 113 8.45 3.24 -16.26
CA PRO A 113 9.33 4.18 -16.95
C PRO A 113 8.66 5.02 -18.05
N ASN A 114 7.58 4.50 -18.63
CA ASN A 114 6.82 5.14 -19.71
C ASN A 114 5.69 6.05 -19.24
N ILE A 115 5.54 6.27 -17.94
CA ILE A 115 4.52 7.18 -17.40
C ILE A 115 4.96 8.63 -17.65
N PRO A 116 4.11 9.47 -18.27
CA PRO A 116 4.37 10.89 -18.42
C PRO A 116 4.52 11.58 -17.06
N VAL A 117 5.51 12.46 -16.94
CA VAL A 117 5.78 13.20 -15.69
C VAL A 117 4.55 13.98 -15.22
N ASP A 118 3.78 14.58 -16.15
CA ASP A 118 2.60 15.35 -15.80
C ASP A 118 1.47 14.48 -15.24
N HIS A 119 1.40 13.20 -15.60
CA HIS A 119 0.46 12.25 -15.01
C HIS A 119 0.84 11.89 -13.57
N ALA A 120 2.14 11.75 -13.29
CA ALA A 120 2.64 11.56 -11.93
C ALA A 120 2.38 12.81 -11.05
N LYS A 121 2.58 14.01 -11.60
CA LYS A 121 2.22 15.26 -10.93
C LYS A 121 0.72 15.34 -10.65
N ALA A 122 -0.12 14.98 -11.62
CA ALA A 122 -1.57 14.98 -11.46
C ALA A 122 -2.05 14.04 -10.33
N PHE A 123 -1.39 12.90 -10.15
CA PHE A 123 -1.63 12.02 -9.00
C PHE A 123 -1.37 12.75 -7.67
N VAL A 124 -0.21 13.41 -7.53
CA VAL A 124 0.15 14.15 -6.31
C VAL A 124 -0.78 15.34 -6.07
N GLU A 125 -1.15 16.06 -7.14
CA GLU A 125 -2.10 17.17 -7.07
C GLU A 125 -3.48 16.71 -6.61
N ALA A 126 -3.98 15.59 -7.15
CA ALA A 126 -5.27 15.03 -6.74
C ALA A 126 -5.30 14.69 -5.23
N VAL A 127 -4.20 14.18 -4.68
CA VAL A 127 -4.10 13.93 -3.22
C VAL A 127 -4.18 15.23 -2.42
N LYS A 128 -3.50 16.29 -2.88
CA LYS A 128 -3.51 17.60 -2.22
C LYS A 128 -4.90 18.26 -2.30
N GLU A 129 -5.56 18.17 -3.45
CA GLU A 129 -6.90 18.72 -3.69
C GLU A 129 -7.96 18.01 -2.83
N TYR A 130 -7.82 16.71 -2.60
CA TYR A 130 -8.78 15.93 -1.81
C TYR A 130 -8.88 16.39 -0.35
N GLY A 131 -7.86 17.00 0.21
CA GLY A 131 -7.80 17.50 1.58
C GLY A 131 -8.38 18.92 1.75
N GLN A 132 -8.68 19.59 0.64
CA GLN A 132 -9.19 20.96 0.62
C GLN A 132 -10.71 20.95 0.44
#